data_48a48df81de685b6705b336c7953fd89
#
_entry.id   48a48df81de685b6705b336c7953fd89
#
_cell.length_a   1.000
_cell.length_b   1.000
_cell.length_c   1.000
_cell.angle_alpha   90.00
_cell.angle_beta   90.00
_cell.angle_gamma   90.00
#
_symmetry.space_group_name_H-M   'P 1'
#
loop_
_entity.id
_entity.type
_entity.pdbx_description
1 polymer ?
#
loop_
_entity_poly.entity_id
_entity_poly.type
_entity_poly.pdbx_seq_one_letter_code
_entity_poly.pdbx_strand_id
1 'polypeptide(L)'
;LFGGIYRPVYLTAKPRTQIEHIAVDARADGTLHTDVYLKNISKGQQVELSLMSCDSQLSIGRQVCGLSTGEKQTLTTHWENIKTWDPEHPNLYRLTMRLLSTTGDVVHEITERIGFRTIEFRPEDGVYLNGTRLLVKGINRHCFDPETGRTISRELSLKDALLIKQMNMNAVRSHYPPDTHFLEACDSIGLLYLNELCGWQNSYSTEIAEKLLPEMIFRDVNHPCIFVWANGNEGGWNTAVDNRFADYDPQKRHVIHPWADFNGLDTRHYPNGTDNMYRLERGHKVFMMTEFLHGLYDRGQGAGLKGLWSKFKANPLFAGGFLWAYVDEAIRRTDTGQMDTYGPNAPDGIVGANREKEGSFYTVREVWSPIQINPFKITSSFKGDFYVANDYLFSNLSECR
;
A
#
# COMPACT_ATOMS: atom_id res chain seq x y z
N LEU A 1 -18.42 -17.35 0.83
CA LEU A 1 -18.48 -16.51 -0.38
C LEU A 1 -19.65 -15.55 -0.26
N PHE A 2 -19.39 -14.26 -0.47
CA PHE A 2 -20.42 -13.22 -0.50
C PHE A 2 -20.83 -12.99 -1.96
N GLY A 3 -22.14 -13.00 -2.20
CA GLY A 3 -22.69 -12.69 -3.52
C GLY A 3 -23.07 -11.20 -3.63
N GLY A 4 -23.32 -10.78 -4.87
CA GLY A 4 -23.82 -9.44 -5.15
C GLY A 4 -22.76 -8.37 -5.37
N ILE A 5 -23.22 -7.16 -5.65
CA ILE A 5 -22.37 -5.98 -5.87
C ILE A 5 -22.32 -5.21 -4.53
N TYR A 6 -21.17 -5.23 -3.86
CA TYR A 6 -20.97 -4.61 -2.55
C TYR A 6 -20.18 -3.29 -2.61
N ARG A 7 -19.85 -2.83 -3.82
CA ARG A 7 -19.20 -1.53 -4.05
C ARG A 7 -20.10 -0.60 -4.86
N PRO A 8 -19.89 0.72 -4.78
CA PRO A 8 -20.71 1.69 -5.52
C PRO A 8 -20.70 1.44 -7.03
N VAL A 9 -21.82 1.69 -7.67
CA VAL A 9 -21.98 1.69 -9.13
C VAL A 9 -22.30 3.11 -9.56
N TYR A 10 -21.58 3.59 -10.58
CA TYR A 10 -21.72 4.96 -11.08
C TYR A 10 -22.16 5.00 -12.52
N LEU A 11 -22.95 6.01 -12.88
CA LEU A 11 -23.17 6.43 -14.25
C LEU A 11 -22.41 7.74 -14.48
N THR A 12 -21.43 7.72 -15.38
CA THR A 12 -20.58 8.87 -15.67
C THR A 12 -20.85 9.37 -17.08
N ALA A 13 -21.20 10.64 -17.24
CA ALA A 13 -21.26 11.32 -18.53
C ALA A 13 -19.88 11.95 -18.81
N LYS A 14 -19.32 11.67 -19.99
CA LYS A 14 -18.06 12.22 -20.44
C LYS A 14 -18.18 12.83 -21.84
N PRO A 15 -17.41 13.89 -22.18
CA PRO A 15 -17.39 14.42 -23.52
C PRO A 15 -16.80 13.39 -24.50
N ARG A 16 -17.08 13.55 -25.81
CA ARG A 16 -16.53 12.64 -26.82
C ARG A 16 -15.01 12.77 -26.94
N THR A 17 -14.51 14.01 -26.89
CA THR A 17 -13.06 14.32 -26.86
C THR A 17 -12.65 14.46 -25.42
N GLN A 18 -11.79 13.56 -24.91
CA GLN A 18 -11.51 13.48 -23.49
C GLN A 18 -10.14 12.89 -23.17
N ILE A 19 -9.69 13.11 -21.95
CA ILE A 19 -8.73 12.28 -21.26
C ILE A 19 -9.51 11.15 -20.60
N GLU A 20 -9.28 9.89 -20.99
CA GLU A 20 -9.97 8.75 -20.40
C GLU A 20 -9.47 8.48 -18.98
N HIS A 21 -8.16 8.44 -18.79
CA HIS A 21 -7.45 8.34 -17.53
C HIS A 21 -5.98 8.73 -17.70
N ILE A 22 -5.28 8.83 -16.57
CA ILE A 22 -3.82 9.01 -16.54
C ILE A 22 -3.19 7.97 -15.62
N ALA A 23 -1.95 7.61 -15.91
CA ALA A 23 -1.10 6.83 -15.03
C ALA A 23 0.21 7.58 -14.81
N VAL A 24 0.61 7.78 -13.54
CA VAL A 24 1.74 8.64 -13.19
C VAL A 24 2.91 7.85 -12.58
N ASP A 25 4.12 8.29 -12.95
CA ASP A 25 5.37 8.00 -12.23
C ASP A 25 5.93 9.33 -11.71
N ALA A 26 5.58 9.67 -10.47
CA ALA A 26 6.02 10.88 -9.79
C ALA A 26 7.21 10.56 -8.88
N ARG A 27 8.41 10.95 -9.31
CA ARG A 27 9.68 10.57 -8.69
C ARG A 27 10.13 11.57 -7.62
N ALA A 28 10.95 11.09 -6.69
CA ALA A 28 11.47 11.89 -5.57
C ALA A 28 12.29 13.11 -6.01
N ASP A 29 12.86 13.07 -7.19
CA ASP A 29 13.63 14.19 -7.78
C ASP A 29 12.76 15.28 -8.42
N GLY A 30 11.43 15.15 -8.37
CA GLY A 30 10.48 16.08 -9.00
C GLY A 30 10.13 15.75 -10.44
N THR A 31 10.71 14.71 -11.02
CA THR A 31 10.33 14.23 -12.36
C THR A 31 8.96 13.58 -12.30
N LEU A 32 8.08 13.95 -13.23
CA LEU A 32 6.75 13.39 -13.40
C LEU A 32 6.60 12.85 -14.83
N HIS A 33 6.58 11.54 -14.97
CA HIS A 33 6.14 10.89 -16.20
C HIS A 33 4.65 10.60 -16.10
N THR A 34 3.88 10.98 -17.11
CA THR A 34 2.44 10.78 -17.14
C THR A 34 2.05 10.11 -18.46
N ASP A 35 1.58 8.88 -18.37
CA ASP A 35 0.87 8.23 -19.47
C ASP A 35 -0.55 8.78 -19.51
N VAL A 36 -0.88 9.46 -20.59
CA VAL A 36 -2.18 10.08 -20.83
C VAL A 36 -2.93 9.23 -21.85
N TYR A 37 -4.05 8.69 -21.47
CA TYR A 37 -4.93 7.94 -22.36
C TYR A 37 -6.04 8.85 -22.87
N LEU A 38 -6.13 8.98 -24.18
CA LEU A 38 -6.87 10.01 -24.88
C LEU A 38 -7.90 9.40 -25.83
N LYS A 39 -9.02 10.07 -26.02
CA LYS A 39 -10.04 9.66 -26.96
C LYS A 39 -10.50 10.79 -27.85
N ASN A 40 -10.58 10.52 -29.16
CA ASN A 40 -11.06 11.45 -30.19
C ASN A 40 -10.35 12.82 -30.18
N ILE A 41 -9.04 12.83 -29.96
CA ILE A 41 -8.27 14.08 -30.03
C ILE A 41 -7.97 14.51 -31.44
N SER A 42 -7.76 15.81 -31.63
CA SER A 42 -7.40 16.43 -32.91
C SER A 42 -5.99 16.97 -32.87
N LYS A 43 -5.35 17.06 -34.04
CA LYS A 43 -4.03 17.69 -34.16
C LYS A 43 -4.06 19.14 -33.67
N GLY A 44 -3.04 19.53 -32.91
CA GLY A 44 -2.88 20.90 -32.38
C GLY A 44 -3.56 21.14 -31.04
N GLN A 45 -4.25 20.13 -30.46
CA GLN A 45 -4.68 20.18 -29.08
C GLN A 45 -3.49 20.10 -28.12
N GLN A 46 -3.66 20.59 -26.90
CA GLN A 46 -2.65 20.63 -25.86
C GLN A 46 -3.22 20.10 -24.55
N VAL A 47 -2.33 19.70 -23.65
CA VAL A 47 -2.66 19.41 -22.27
C VAL A 47 -1.93 20.40 -21.37
N GLU A 48 -2.69 21.01 -20.46
CA GLU A 48 -2.18 21.82 -19.37
C GLU A 48 -2.16 20.99 -18.09
N LEU A 49 -1.00 20.94 -17.45
CA LEU A 49 -0.81 20.32 -16.13
C LEU A 49 -0.64 21.44 -15.11
N SER A 50 -1.40 21.39 -14.01
CA SER A 50 -1.21 22.24 -12.85
C SER A 50 -1.04 21.40 -11.60
N LEU A 51 -0.07 21.76 -10.76
CA LEU A 51 0.27 21.05 -9.54
C LEU A 51 0.08 21.95 -8.33
N MET A 52 -0.65 21.47 -7.33
CA MET A 52 -0.94 22.17 -6.08
C MET A 52 -0.66 21.28 -4.89
N SER A 53 0.01 21.81 -3.85
CA SER A 53 0.16 21.10 -2.57
C SER A 53 -1.19 20.91 -1.88
N CYS A 54 -1.49 19.71 -1.43
CA CYS A 54 -2.74 19.42 -0.70
C CYS A 54 -2.77 20.07 0.67
N ASP A 55 -1.64 20.16 1.36
CA ASP A 55 -1.55 20.68 2.73
C ASP A 55 -1.62 22.22 2.77
N SER A 56 -0.73 22.86 2.01
CA SER A 56 -0.62 24.32 2.02
C SER A 56 -1.57 25.02 1.05
N GLN A 57 -2.21 24.28 0.15
CA GLN A 57 -3.02 24.80 -0.96
C GLN A 57 -2.25 25.77 -1.88
N LEU A 58 -0.92 25.71 -1.85
CA LEU A 58 -0.06 26.54 -2.69
C LEU A 58 0.11 25.90 -4.07
N SER A 59 0.05 26.74 -5.10
CA SER A 59 0.40 26.32 -6.45
C SER A 59 1.91 26.10 -6.54
N ILE A 60 2.30 24.92 -7.02
CA ILE A 60 3.69 24.60 -7.33
C ILE A 60 4.05 25.15 -8.73
N GLY A 61 3.11 25.07 -9.67
CA GLY A 61 3.31 25.57 -11.00
C GLY A 61 2.30 25.05 -12.02
N ARG A 62 2.55 25.43 -13.28
CA ARG A 62 1.75 25.06 -14.45
C ARG A 62 2.67 24.79 -15.63
N GLN A 63 2.37 23.76 -16.40
CA GLN A 63 3.09 23.40 -17.60
C GLN A 63 2.10 23.07 -18.72
N VAL A 64 2.45 23.36 -19.98
CA VAL A 64 1.63 23.07 -21.15
C VAL A 64 2.43 22.20 -22.11
N CYS A 65 1.85 21.07 -22.51
CA CYS A 65 2.45 20.11 -23.43
C CYS A 65 1.59 19.99 -24.69
N GLY A 66 2.23 19.99 -25.86
CA GLY A 66 1.56 19.69 -27.12
C GLY A 66 1.22 18.20 -27.21
N LEU A 67 0.09 17.90 -27.83
CA LEU A 67 -0.32 16.52 -28.10
C LEU A 67 -0.07 16.17 -29.56
N SER A 68 0.43 14.94 -29.79
CA SER A 68 0.39 14.28 -31.11
C SER A 68 -0.94 13.53 -31.25
N THR A 69 -1.22 13.04 -32.46
CA THR A 69 -2.37 12.16 -32.67
C THR A 69 -2.06 10.76 -32.15
N GLY A 70 -2.92 10.20 -31.31
CA GLY A 70 -2.76 8.85 -30.75
C GLY A 70 -3.60 8.68 -29.48
N GLU A 71 -3.92 7.45 -29.15
CA GLU A 71 -4.77 7.13 -27.98
C GLU A 71 -3.99 7.11 -26.66
N LYS A 72 -2.66 6.94 -26.71
CA LYS A 72 -1.77 6.99 -25.55
C LYS A 72 -0.57 7.86 -25.85
N GLN A 73 -0.21 8.74 -24.93
CA GLN A 73 0.99 9.56 -25.01
C GLN A 73 1.65 9.66 -23.63
N THR A 74 2.98 9.62 -23.59
CA THR A 74 3.75 9.83 -22.36
C THR A 74 4.28 11.26 -22.35
N LEU A 75 3.92 12.01 -21.33
CA LEU A 75 4.42 13.35 -21.06
C LEU A 75 5.46 13.29 -19.96
N THR A 76 6.53 14.06 -20.09
CA THR A 76 7.55 14.21 -19.03
C THR A 76 7.64 15.67 -18.64
N THR A 77 7.44 15.94 -17.36
CA THR A 77 7.55 17.27 -16.76
C THR A 77 8.47 17.21 -15.53
N HIS A 78 9.00 18.35 -15.12
CA HIS A 78 9.81 18.46 -13.91
C HIS A 78 9.27 19.57 -13.02
N TRP A 79 9.18 19.30 -11.71
CA TRP A 79 8.62 20.20 -10.71
C TRP A 79 9.66 20.44 -9.61
N GLU A 80 9.99 21.67 -9.38
CA GLU A 80 10.93 22.07 -8.33
C GLU A 80 10.23 22.25 -6.98
N ASN A 81 11.00 22.20 -5.90
CA ASN A 81 10.55 22.47 -4.54
C ASN A 81 9.41 21.54 -4.06
N ILE A 82 9.35 20.31 -4.59
CA ILE A 82 8.42 19.29 -4.10
C ILE A 82 8.95 18.68 -2.81
N LYS A 83 8.02 18.24 -1.95
CA LYS A 83 8.31 17.39 -0.80
C LYS A 83 7.93 15.96 -1.14
N THR A 84 8.80 15.01 -0.83
CA THR A 84 8.55 13.60 -1.10
C THR A 84 7.47 13.02 -0.19
N TRP A 85 6.79 12.00 -0.69
CA TRP A 85 5.88 11.17 0.09
C TRP A 85 6.64 10.01 0.70
N ASP A 86 6.46 9.78 1.99
CA ASP A 86 6.88 8.59 2.72
C ASP A 86 5.88 8.31 3.87
N PRO A 87 5.97 7.15 4.55
CA PRO A 87 5.06 6.81 5.64
C PRO A 87 5.06 7.78 6.83
N GLU A 88 6.12 8.54 7.04
CA GLU A 88 6.25 9.49 8.15
C GLU A 88 5.91 10.92 7.71
N HIS A 89 6.07 11.22 6.41
CA HIS A 89 5.77 12.52 5.79
C HIS A 89 4.94 12.33 4.53
N PRO A 90 3.62 12.06 4.65
CA PRO A 90 2.75 11.74 3.51
C PRO A 90 2.36 13.00 2.72
N ASN A 91 3.34 13.68 2.12
CA ASN A 91 3.11 14.89 1.33
C ASN A 91 2.39 14.56 0.03
N LEU A 92 1.23 15.18 -0.18
CA LEU A 92 0.37 14.94 -1.33
C LEU A 92 0.16 16.20 -2.16
N TYR A 93 -0.05 15.97 -3.45
CA TYR A 93 -0.31 17.02 -4.43
C TYR A 93 -1.57 16.69 -5.23
N ARG A 94 -2.28 17.73 -5.62
CA ARG A 94 -3.36 17.67 -6.60
C ARG A 94 -2.79 18.02 -7.97
N LEU A 95 -2.76 17.01 -8.85
CA LEU A 95 -2.43 17.16 -10.25
C LEU A 95 -3.73 17.35 -11.02
N THR A 96 -3.97 18.54 -11.57
CA THR A 96 -5.08 18.80 -12.48
C THR A 96 -4.56 18.83 -13.89
N MET A 97 -5.21 18.06 -14.76
CA MET A 97 -4.87 17.99 -16.18
C MET A 97 -6.06 18.44 -17.03
N ARG A 98 -5.84 19.47 -17.87
CA ARG A 98 -6.84 20.07 -18.75
C ARG A 98 -6.50 19.81 -20.20
N LEU A 99 -7.40 19.17 -20.91
CA LEU A 99 -7.33 19.05 -22.36
C LEU A 99 -7.83 20.36 -22.98
N LEU A 100 -6.98 21.01 -23.77
CA LEU A 100 -7.29 22.27 -24.43
C LEU A 100 -7.62 22.05 -25.91
N SER A 101 -8.58 22.81 -26.42
CA SER A 101 -8.85 22.90 -27.84
C SER A 101 -7.70 23.62 -28.58
N THR A 102 -7.75 23.66 -29.89
CA THR A 102 -6.80 24.43 -30.72
C THR A 102 -6.95 25.95 -30.52
N THR A 103 -8.03 26.42 -29.94
CA THR A 103 -8.29 27.81 -29.55
C THR A 103 -7.94 28.14 -28.12
N GLY A 104 -7.53 27.12 -27.33
CA GLY A 104 -7.13 27.27 -25.93
C GLY A 104 -8.26 27.08 -24.92
N ASP A 105 -9.47 26.73 -25.39
CA ASP A 105 -10.61 26.47 -24.50
C ASP A 105 -10.48 25.09 -23.82
N VAL A 106 -10.92 24.96 -22.55
CA VAL A 106 -10.93 23.69 -21.83
C VAL A 106 -12.02 22.78 -22.37
N VAL A 107 -11.62 21.64 -22.93
CA VAL A 107 -12.52 20.60 -23.46
C VAL A 107 -12.88 19.56 -22.41
N HIS A 108 -11.89 19.16 -21.61
CA HIS A 108 -12.04 18.18 -20.53
C HIS A 108 -11.03 18.42 -19.42
N GLU A 109 -11.40 18.11 -18.20
CA GLU A 109 -10.52 18.22 -17.03
C GLU A 109 -10.63 16.96 -16.19
N ILE A 110 -9.48 16.49 -15.71
CA ILE A 110 -9.40 15.45 -14.67
C ILE A 110 -8.45 15.91 -13.56
N THR A 111 -8.66 15.40 -12.37
CA THR A 111 -7.81 15.70 -11.21
C THR A 111 -7.48 14.43 -10.45
N GLU A 112 -6.19 14.24 -10.20
CA GLU A 112 -5.66 13.12 -9.44
C GLU A 112 -4.88 13.60 -8.22
N ARG A 113 -4.90 12.81 -7.16
CA ARG A 113 -4.07 13.04 -5.97
C ARG A 113 -2.83 12.14 -6.05
N ILE A 114 -1.65 12.76 -6.10
CA ILE A 114 -0.38 12.06 -6.28
C ILE A 114 0.59 12.37 -5.15
N GLY A 115 1.64 11.56 -5.02
CA GLY A 115 2.78 11.80 -4.13
C GLY A 115 4.08 11.48 -4.86
N PHE A 116 5.08 12.35 -4.71
CA PHE A 116 6.39 12.17 -5.32
C PHE A 116 7.25 11.25 -4.47
N ARG A 117 7.63 10.11 -5.02
CA ARG A 117 8.48 9.13 -4.36
C ARG A 117 9.18 8.21 -5.35
N THR A 118 10.28 7.62 -4.94
CA THR A 118 10.98 6.58 -5.70
C THR A 118 11.07 5.31 -4.87
N ILE A 119 10.60 4.19 -5.40
CA ILE A 119 10.70 2.86 -4.79
C ILE A 119 11.66 2.01 -5.60
N GLU A 120 12.57 1.34 -4.92
CA GLU A 120 13.56 0.48 -5.54
C GLU A 120 13.59 -0.88 -4.82
N PHE A 121 13.52 -1.94 -5.60
CA PHE A 121 13.85 -3.29 -5.15
C PHE A 121 15.24 -3.61 -5.65
N ARG A 122 16.23 -3.59 -4.75
CA ARG A 122 17.64 -3.87 -5.07
C ARG A 122 17.89 -5.34 -4.76
N PRO A 123 18.16 -6.19 -5.79
CA PRO A 123 18.46 -7.59 -5.57
C PRO A 123 19.65 -7.75 -4.60
N GLU A 124 19.58 -8.76 -3.73
CA GLU A 124 20.62 -9.08 -2.75
C GLU A 124 20.95 -7.96 -1.75
N ASP A 125 20.14 -6.92 -1.70
CA ASP A 125 20.33 -5.76 -0.82
C ASP A 125 19.06 -5.47 -0.01
N GLY A 126 17.99 -4.92 -0.61
CA GLY A 126 16.77 -4.57 0.12
C GLY A 126 15.73 -3.81 -0.69
N VAL A 127 14.71 -3.36 0.02
CA VAL A 127 13.69 -2.45 -0.51
C VAL A 127 14.02 -1.04 -0.03
N TYR A 128 13.92 -0.07 -0.93
CA TYR A 128 14.25 1.34 -0.64
C TYR A 128 13.10 2.25 -1.05
N LEU A 129 12.87 3.27 -0.25
CA LEU A 129 11.94 4.36 -0.54
C LEU A 129 12.70 5.68 -0.39
N ASN A 130 12.72 6.48 -1.45
CA ASN A 130 13.45 7.76 -1.50
C ASN A 130 14.93 7.63 -1.08
N GLY A 131 15.58 6.51 -1.46
CA GLY A 131 16.96 6.22 -1.11
C GLY A 131 17.17 5.68 0.31
N THR A 132 16.14 5.69 1.16
CA THR A 132 16.17 5.14 2.53
C THR A 132 15.72 3.69 2.52
N ARG A 133 16.47 2.82 3.21
CA ARG A 133 16.12 1.41 3.34
C ARG A 133 14.82 1.24 4.11
N LEU A 134 13.86 0.56 3.49
CA LEU A 134 12.54 0.32 4.04
C LEU A 134 12.51 -0.98 4.86
N LEU A 135 11.94 -0.91 6.06
CA LEU A 135 11.53 -2.08 6.84
C LEU A 135 10.01 -2.07 6.99
N VAL A 136 9.35 -3.04 6.37
CA VAL A 136 7.89 -3.15 6.37
C VAL A 136 7.39 -3.69 7.72
N LYS A 137 6.61 -2.88 8.43
CA LYS A 137 5.86 -3.23 9.65
C LYS A 137 4.38 -3.26 9.27
N GLY A 138 3.92 -4.38 8.73
CA GLY A 138 2.65 -4.46 8.03
C GLY A 138 1.60 -5.35 8.69
N ILE A 139 0.40 -5.28 8.15
CA ILE A 139 -0.77 -6.07 8.56
C ILE A 139 -1.56 -6.53 7.34
N ASN A 140 -2.05 -7.76 7.35
CA ASN A 140 -3.06 -8.24 6.42
C ASN A 140 -4.44 -7.74 6.85
N ARG A 141 -5.23 -7.21 5.91
CA ARG A 141 -6.55 -6.67 6.17
C ARG A 141 -7.58 -7.26 5.22
N HIS A 142 -8.62 -7.84 5.78
CA HIS A 142 -9.85 -8.15 5.06
C HIS A 142 -10.91 -7.06 5.27
N CYS A 143 -11.81 -6.92 4.28
CA CYS A 143 -12.93 -5.99 4.36
C CYS A 143 -14.10 -6.66 5.07
N PHE A 144 -14.21 -6.50 6.38
CA PHE A 144 -15.32 -7.00 7.19
C PHE A 144 -15.86 -5.92 8.14
N ASP A 145 -17.17 -5.87 8.23
CA ASP A 145 -17.94 -5.11 9.22
C ASP A 145 -19.10 -5.96 9.69
N PRO A 146 -19.36 -6.06 11.02
CA PRO A 146 -20.42 -6.91 11.54
C PRO A 146 -21.82 -6.65 11.00
N GLU A 147 -22.14 -5.39 10.69
CA GLU A 147 -23.47 -4.98 10.29
C GLU A 147 -23.63 -4.94 8.75
N THR A 148 -22.57 -4.61 8.03
CA THR A 148 -22.63 -4.38 6.58
C THR A 148 -21.86 -5.41 5.76
N GLY A 149 -21.24 -6.40 6.42
CA GLY A 149 -20.48 -7.47 5.79
C GLY A 149 -19.25 -6.94 5.06
N ARG A 150 -19.22 -7.09 3.73
CA ARG A 150 -18.11 -6.65 2.87
C ARG A 150 -18.23 -5.19 2.41
N THR A 151 -19.32 -4.52 2.73
CA THR A 151 -19.55 -3.11 2.38
C THR A 151 -18.95 -2.22 3.45
N ILE A 152 -17.81 -1.61 3.14
CA ILE A 152 -17.07 -0.77 4.08
C ILE A 152 -17.33 0.71 3.78
N SER A 153 -17.64 1.50 4.81
CA SER A 153 -17.82 2.94 4.65
C SER A 153 -16.46 3.67 4.58
N ARG A 154 -16.48 4.90 4.09
CA ARG A 154 -15.32 5.79 4.08
C ARG A 154 -14.81 6.06 5.51
N GLU A 155 -15.72 6.28 6.44
CA GLU A 155 -15.42 6.54 7.86
C GLU A 155 -14.76 5.34 8.51
N LEU A 156 -15.26 4.12 8.23
CA LEU A 156 -14.66 2.90 8.74
C LEU A 156 -13.27 2.66 8.14
N SER A 157 -13.09 2.93 6.85
CA SER A 157 -11.78 2.87 6.20
C SER A 157 -10.76 3.82 6.84
N LEU A 158 -11.17 5.03 7.13
CA LEU A 158 -10.31 6.00 7.84
C LEU A 158 -9.99 5.54 9.26
N LYS A 159 -11.00 5.03 9.99
CA LYS A 159 -10.81 4.47 11.34
C LYS A 159 -9.82 3.31 11.33
N ASP A 160 -9.96 2.38 10.38
CA ASP A 160 -9.05 1.24 10.23
C ASP A 160 -7.61 1.71 9.97
N ALA A 161 -7.41 2.62 9.03
CA ALA A 161 -6.08 3.15 8.70
C ALA A 161 -5.44 3.88 9.90
N LEU A 162 -6.22 4.65 10.66
CA LEU A 162 -5.73 5.32 11.89
C LEU A 162 -5.36 4.32 12.98
N LEU A 163 -6.15 3.26 13.19
CA LEU A 163 -5.84 2.23 14.18
C LEU A 163 -4.57 1.46 13.79
N ILE A 164 -4.41 1.13 12.52
CA ILE A 164 -3.20 0.49 11.99
C ILE A 164 -1.98 1.40 12.24
N LYS A 165 -2.09 2.68 11.93
CA LYS A 165 -1.02 3.65 12.20
C LYS A 165 -0.71 3.80 13.69
N GLN A 166 -1.71 3.75 14.57
CA GLN A 166 -1.53 3.81 16.02
C GLN A 166 -0.75 2.61 16.58
N MET A 167 -0.69 1.49 15.86
CA MET A 167 0.16 0.33 16.19
C MET A 167 1.61 0.49 15.70
N ASN A 168 2.01 1.69 15.24
CA ASN A 168 3.32 1.96 14.63
C ASN A 168 3.61 1.14 13.36
N MET A 169 2.54 0.73 12.66
CA MET A 169 2.64 0.08 11.37
C MET A 169 2.84 1.11 10.25
N ASN A 170 3.49 0.68 9.18
CA ASN A 170 3.74 1.49 8.00
C ASN A 170 3.21 0.86 6.70
N ALA A 171 2.58 -0.31 6.77
CA ALA A 171 2.09 -1.01 5.59
C ALA A 171 0.84 -1.85 5.83
N VAL A 172 0.06 -2.04 4.76
CA VAL A 172 -1.12 -2.93 4.72
C VAL A 172 -1.04 -3.83 3.48
N ARG A 173 -1.50 -5.06 3.60
CA ARG A 173 -1.74 -5.98 2.49
C ARG A 173 -3.20 -6.44 2.49
N SER A 174 -3.77 -6.65 1.32
CA SER A 174 -5.03 -7.37 1.14
C SER A 174 -4.94 -8.37 -0.01
N HIS A 175 -5.82 -9.37 -0.02
CA HIS A 175 -5.88 -10.45 -1.01
C HIS A 175 -6.72 -10.09 -2.25
N TYR A 176 -7.14 -8.85 -2.34
CA TYR A 176 -7.95 -8.27 -3.42
C TYR A 176 -7.87 -6.75 -3.35
N PRO A 177 -8.11 -6.05 -4.46
CA PRO A 177 -8.11 -4.60 -4.47
C PRO A 177 -9.10 -4.03 -3.44
N PRO A 178 -8.67 -3.10 -2.55
CA PRO A 178 -9.53 -2.53 -1.52
C PRO A 178 -10.52 -1.52 -2.09
N ASP A 179 -11.37 -0.93 -1.24
CA ASP A 179 -12.13 0.26 -1.62
C ASP A 179 -11.18 1.44 -1.86
N THR A 180 -11.48 2.27 -2.87
CA THR A 180 -10.65 3.43 -3.23
C THR A 180 -10.43 4.37 -2.05
N HIS A 181 -11.47 4.61 -1.24
CA HIS A 181 -11.35 5.45 -0.05
C HIS A 181 -10.42 4.88 1.04
N PHE A 182 -10.12 3.57 1.03
CA PHE A 182 -9.09 3.02 1.91
C PHE A 182 -7.68 3.36 1.40
N LEU A 183 -7.44 3.27 0.08
CA LEU A 183 -6.18 3.73 -0.51
C LEU A 183 -5.98 5.24 -0.30
N GLU A 184 -7.04 6.04 -0.44
CA GLU A 184 -7.01 7.48 -0.15
C GLU A 184 -6.65 7.77 1.32
N ALA A 185 -7.12 6.95 2.26
CA ALA A 185 -6.72 7.03 3.66
C ALA A 185 -5.25 6.63 3.86
N CYS A 186 -4.80 5.55 3.22
CA CYS A 186 -3.39 5.13 3.25
C CYS A 186 -2.45 6.20 2.71
N ASP A 187 -2.80 6.82 1.57
CA ASP A 187 -2.04 7.95 1.01
C ASP A 187 -1.89 9.10 2.01
N SER A 188 -2.98 9.45 2.71
CA SER A 188 -3.06 10.62 3.59
C SER A 188 -2.40 10.39 4.95
N ILE A 189 -2.42 9.15 5.46
CA ILE A 189 -1.92 8.78 6.79
C ILE A 189 -0.47 8.29 6.71
N GLY A 190 0.00 7.94 5.51
CA GLY A 190 1.32 7.37 5.30
C GLY A 190 1.36 5.87 5.66
N LEU A 191 0.56 5.08 4.96
CA LEU A 191 0.61 3.63 5.00
C LEU A 191 0.93 3.11 3.60
N LEU A 192 2.00 2.35 3.44
CA LEU A 192 2.29 1.62 2.22
C LEU A 192 1.22 0.57 1.97
N TYR A 193 1.01 0.22 0.70
CA TYR A 193 -0.01 -0.75 0.33
C TYR A 193 0.54 -1.79 -0.65
N LEU A 194 0.42 -3.07 -0.29
CA LEU A 194 0.61 -4.19 -1.17
C LEU A 194 -0.74 -4.57 -1.75
N ASN A 195 -0.96 -4.25 -3.03
CA ASN A 195 -2.21 -4.53 -3.72
C ASN A 195 -2.12 -5.82 -4.54
N GLU A 196 -3.16 -6.63 -4.51
CA GLU A 196 -3.13 -7.98 -5.04
C GLU A 196 -4.21 -8.22 -6.09
N LEU A 197 -3.80 -8.75 -7.25
CA LEU A 197 -4.71 -9.38 -8.20
C LEU A 197 -5.22 -10.67 -7.56
N CYS A 198 -6.53 -10.78 -7.40
CA CYS A 198 -7.14 -11.91 -6.70
C CYS A 198 -6.71 -13.27 -7.26
N GLY A 199 -6.47 -14.21 -6.37
CA GLY A 199 -6.19 -15.61 -6.62
C GLY A 199 -5.81 -16.27 -5.29
N TRP A 200 -6.34 -17.46 -5.01
CA TRP A 200 -6.00 -18.19 -3.79
C TRP A 200 -5.95 -19.68 -4.07
N GLN A 201 -4.76 -20.26 -3.90
CA GLN A 201 -4.44 -21.66 -4.21
C GLN A 201 -4.68 -22.05 -5.66
N ASN A 202 -5.65 -21.46 -6.32
CA ASN A 202 -5.95 -21.60 -7.75
C ASN A 202 -6.05 -20.20 -8.38
N SER A 203 -5.41 -20.01 -9.52
CA SER A 203 -5.50 -18.77 -10.30
C SER A 203 -6.82 -18.70 -11.08
N TYR A 204 -7.25 -17.49 -11.40
CA TYR A 204 -8.21 -17.30 -12.48
C TYR A 204 -7.64 -17.75 -13.83
N SER A 205 -8.53 -18.08 -14.78
CA SER A 205 -8.11 -18.29 -16.17
C SER A 205 -7.40 -17.04 -16.69
N THR A 206 -6.49 -17.23 -17.65
CA THR A 206 -5.75 -16.09 -18.25
C THR A 206 -6.70 -15.08 -18.88
N GLU A 207 -7.78 -15.53 -19.50
CA GLU A 207 -8.82 -14.64 -20.07
C GLU A 207 -9.44 -13.72 -19.01
N ILE A 208 -9.73 -14.23 -17.82
CA ILE A 208 -10.28 -13.44 -16.71
C ILE A 208 -9.19 -12.53 -16.13
N ALA A 209 -7.99 -13.04 -15.91
CA ALA A 209 -6.88 -12.28 -15.37
C ALA A 209 -6.50 -11.08 -16.27
N GLU A 210 -6.50 -11.25 -17.58
CA GLU A 210 -6.25 -10.19 -18.56
C GLU A 210 -7.32 -9.08 -18.58
N LYS A 211 -8.53 -9.37 -18.11
CA LYS A 211 -9.58 -8.34 -17.90
C LYS A 211 -9.41 -7.64 -16.56
N LEU A 212 -9.18 -8.38 -15.47
CA LEU A 212 -9.11 -7.85 -14.12
C LEU A 212 -7.84 -7.02 -13.88
N LEU A 213 -6.72 -7.40 -14.48
CA LEU A 213 -5.43 -6.75 -14.26
C LEU A 213 -5.42 -5.26 -14.67
N PRO A 214 -5.80 -4.88 -15.91
CA PRO A 214 -5.87 -3.47 -16.27
C PRO A 214 -6.90 -2.69 -15.44
N GLU A 215 -8.05 -3.28 -15.11
CA GLU A 215 -9.06 -2.63 -14.28
C GLU A 215 -8.50 -2.29 -12.89
N MET A 216 -7.78 -3.22 -12.26
CA MET A 216 -7.11 -2.99 -10.98
C MET A 216 -6.05 -1.88 -11.09
N ILE A 217 -5.14 -2.00 -12.06
CA ILE A 217 -4.01 -1.07 -12.16
C ILE A 217 -4.52 0.33 -12.53
N PHE A 218 -5.37 0.49 -13.53
CA PHE A 218 -5.88 1.82 -13.92
C PHE A 218 -6.64 2.53 -12.82
N ARG A 219 -7.34 1.77 -11.97
CA ARG A 219 -8.02 2.35 -10.81
C ARG A 219 -7.03 2.85 -9.75
N ASP A 220 -5.94 2.11 -9.53
CA ASP A 220 -5.13 2.26 -8.33
C ASP A 220 -3.71 2.82 -8.59
N VAL A 221 -3.25 2.89 -9.83
CA VAL A 221 -1.86 3.20 -10.21
C VAL A 221 -1.35 4.54 -9.69
N ASN A 222 -2.24 5.52 -9.50
CA ASN A 222 -1.87 6.88 -9.09
C ASN A 222 -1.73 7.05 -7.57
N HIS A 223 -2.12 6.04 -6.77
CA HIS A 223 -1.96 6.08 -5.33
C HIS A 223 -0.48 5.92 -4.92
N PRO A 224 0.14 6.91 -4.25
CA PRO A 224 1.53 6.82 -3.82
C PRO A 224 1.75 5.74 -2.76
N CYS A 225 0.73 5.34 -2.02
CA CYS A 225 0.82 4.28 -1.03
C CYS A 225 1.14 2.91 -1.64
N ILE A 226 0.74 2.63 -2.89
CA ILE A 226 1.02 1.33 -3.51
C ILE A 226 2.50 1.22 -3.84
N PHE A 227 3.20 0.30 -3.18
CA PHE A 227 4.64 0.12 -3.36
C PHE A 227 5.01 -1.16 -4.11
N VAL A 228 4.11 -2.15 -4.15
CA VAL A 228 4.31 -3.46 -4.78
C VAL A 228 2.97 -4.04 -5.22
N TRP A 229 2.98 -4.77 -6.32
CA TRP A 229 1.86 -5.57 -6.78
C TRP A 229 2.06 -7.03 -6.43
N ALA A 230 0.99 -7.74 -6.09
CA ALA A 230 0.99 -9.19 -5.97
C ALA A 230 0.09 -9.82 -7.03
N ASN A 231 0.52 -10.95 -7.57
CA ASN A 231 -0.27 -11.75 -8.50
C ASN A 231 -0.77 -13.01 -7.78
N GLY A 232 -1.92 -12.90 -7.11
CA GLY A 232 -2.53 -13.99 -6.36
C GLY A 232 -1.86 -14.32 -5.03
N ASN A 233 -2.37 -15.33 -4.34
CA ASN A 233 -1.94 -15.80 -3.03
C ASN A 233 -1.78 -17.33 -3.02
N GLU A 234 -0.77 -17.86 -2.31
CA GLU A 234 -0.60 -19.29 -1.98
C GLU A 234 -0.76 -20.26 -3.19
N GLY A 235 -0.13 -19.95 -4.30
CA GLY A 235 -0.27 -20.75 -5.54
C GLY A 235 -1.34 -20.23 -6.50
N GLY A 236 -2.13 -19.24 -6.10
CA GLY A 236 -3.18 -18.65 -6.93
C GLY A 236 -2.69 -17.62 -7.97
N TRP A 237 -1.40 -17.53 -8.23
CA TRP A 237 -0.83 -16.64 -9.24
C TRP A 237 -1.00 -17.20 -10.66
N ASN A 238 -1.37 -16.33 -11.60
CA ASN A 238 -1.40 -16.64 -13.01
C ASN A 238 -0.13 -16.09 -13.67
N THR A 239 0.86 -16.95 -13.89
CA THR A 239 2.17 -16.57 -14.41
C THR A 239 2.15 -16.01 -15.84
N ALA A 240 1.09 -16.25 -16.60
CA ALA A 240 0.93 -15.71 -17.95
C ALA A 240 0.76 -14.18 -17.96
N VAL A 241 0.32 -13.58 -16.82
CA VAL A 241 0.11 -12.13 -16.72
C VAL A 241 1.20 -11.40 -15.94
N ASP A 242 2.22 -12.07 -15.42
CA ASP A 242 3.29 -11.45 -14.62
C ASP A 242 3.92 -10.23 -15.30
N ASN A 243 4.28 -10.37 -16.57
CA ASN A 243 4.91 -9.28 -17.33
C ASN A 243 3.92 -8.22 -17.80
N ARG A 244 2.62 -8.46 -17.69
CA ARG A 244 1.58 -7.56 -18.16
C ARG A 244 1.31 -6.40 -17.18
N PHE A 245 1.71 -6.52 -15.90
CA PHE A 245 1.62 -5.42 -14.94
C PHE A 245 2.36 -4.17 -15.45
N ALA A 246 3.54 -4.35 -16.02
CA ALA A 246 4.36 -3.25 -16.54
C ALA A 246 3.77 -2.55 -17.79
N ASP A 247 2.80 -3.14 -18.47
CA ASP A 247 2.12 -2.52 -19.61
C ASP A 247 1.23 -1.35 -19.17
N TYR A 248 0.71 -1.41 -17.95
CA TYR A 248 -0.27 -0.47 -17.40
C TYR A 248 0.29 0.41 -16.27
N ASP A 249 1.42 0.01 -15.66
CA ASP A 249 2.08 0.75 -14.59
C ASP A 249 3.36 1.44 -15.08
N PRO A 250 3.37 2.76 -15.32
CA PRO A 250 4.56 3.48 -15.77
C PRO A 250 5.71 3.44 -14.76
N GLN A 251 5.42 3.23 -13.47
CA GLN A 251 6.44 3.06 -12.43
C GLN A 251 7.10 1.68 -12.49
N LYS A 252 6.51 0.71 -13.21
CA LYS A 252 6.96 -0.68 -13.30
C LYS A 252 7.25 -1.27 -11.91
N ARG A 253 6.32 -1.03 -10.97
CA ARG A 253 6.44 -1.53 -9.60
C ARG A 253 6.68 -3.03 -9.61
N HIS A 254 7.43 -3.46 -8.62
CA HIS A 254 7.78 -4.88 -8.46
C HIS A 254 6.52 -5.74 -8.33
N VAL A 255 6.53 -6.92 -8.96
CA VAL A 255 5.47 -7.93 -8.85
C VAL A 255 5.98 -9.10 -8.04
N ILE A 256 5.20 -9.54 -7.06
CA ILE A 256 5.55 -10.67 -6.20
C ILE A 256 4.49 -11.77 -6.30
N HIS A 257 4.90 -12.98 -5.93
CA HIS A 257 4.02 -14.13 -5.68
C HIS A 257 4.05 -14.44 -4.18
N PRO A 258 3.05 -13.99 -3.39
CA PRO A 258 3.00 -14.31 -1.95
C PRO A 258 3.12 -15.80 -1.68
N TRP A 259 4.09 -16.14 -0.79
CA TRP A 259 4.54 -17.48 -0.45
C TRP A 259 5.42 -18.16 -1.52
N ALA A 260 6.08 -17.41 -2.36
CA ALA A 260 7.03 -17.96 -3.34
C ALA A 260 8.32 -17.16 -3.42
N ASP A 261 9.35 -17.83 -3.93
CA ASP A 261 10.57 -17.19 -4.40
C ASP A 261 10.36 -16.76 -5.86
N PHE A 262 10.17 -15.47 -6.08
CA PHE A 262 9.87 -14.93 -7.40
C PHE A 262 10.47 -13.53 -7.57
N ASN A 263 10.97 -13.22 -8.74
CA ASN A 263 11.43 -11.89 -9.16
C ASN A 263 12.45 -11.26 -8.19
N GLY A 264 13.37 -12.05 -7.64
CA GLY A 264 14.44 -11.58 -6.73
C GLY A 264 14.01 -11.38 -5.27
N LEU A 265 12.75 -11.65 -4.93
CA LEU A 265 12.21 -11.58 -3.59
C LEU A 265 11.76 -12.98 -3.13
N ASP A 266 12.23 -13.42 -1.96
CA ASP A 266 11.73 -14.62 -1.29
C ASP A 266 10.64 -14.24 -0.30
N THR A 267 9.38 -14.56 -0.62
CA THR A 267 8.25 -14.30 0.26
C THR A 267 7.80 -15.56 0.97
N ARG A 268 7.40 -15.45 2.24
CA ARG A 268 6.97 -16.60 3.05
C ARG A 268 5.73 -16.27 3.87
N HIS A 269 4.92 -17.33 4.07
CA HIS A 269 3.86 -17.36 5.06
C HIS A 269 4.33 -18.15 6.28
N TYR A 270 4.00 -17.68 7.45
CA TYR A 270 4.20 -18.32 8.76
C TYR A 270 5.59 -18.93 8.95
N PRO A 271 6.67 -18.15 8.78
CA PRO A 271 8.01 -18.68 8.93
C PRO A 271 8.24 -19.17 10.35
N ASN A 272 8.56 -20.44 10.49
CA ASN A 272 9.02 -20.98 11.76
C ASN A 272 10.50 -20.60 12.01
N GLY A 273 10.88 -20.58 13.28
CA GLY A 273 12.18 -20.03 13.71
C GLY A 273 13.43 -20.78 13.23
N THR A 274 13.30 -21.93 12.57
CA THR A 274 14.43 -22.77 12.12
C THR A 274 14.60 -22.76 10.61
N ASP A 275 13.61 -23.16 9.84
CA ASP A 275 13.77 -23.35 8.39
C ASP A 275 13.90 -22.03 7.61
N ASN A 276 13.18 -21.00 8.03
CA ASN A 276 13.20 -19.72 7.32
C ASN A 276 14.38 -18.83 7.72
N MET A 277 14.91 -18.97 8.94
CA MET A 277 16.19 -18.35 9.31
C MET A 277 17.33 -18.90 8.47
N TYR A 278 17.34 -20.21 8.22
CA TYR A 278 18.33 -20.83 7.35
C TYR A 278 18.29 -20.26 5.92
N ARG A 279 17.07 -20.04 5.37
CA ARG A 279 16.92 -19.42 4.05
C ARG A 279 17.41 -17.97 4.02
N LEU A 280 17.14 -17.21 5.07
CA LEU A 280 17.60 -15.84 5.21
C LEU A 280 19.12 -15.76 5.45
N GLU A 281 19.66 -16.63 6.30
CA GLU A 281 21.09 -16.64 6.64
C GLU A 281 22.01 -17.16 5.51
N ARG A 282 21.51 -18.07 4.69
CA ARG A 282 22.26 -18.68 3.57
C ARG A 282 21.79 -18.22 2.20
N GLY A 283 20.67 -17.51 2.14
CA GLY A 283 20.13 -16.92 0.92
C GLY A 283 20.84 -15.62 0.57
N HIS A 284 20.68 -15.23 -0.68
CA HIS A 284 21.18 -13.95 -1.20
C HIS A 284 20.01 -13.05 -1.64
N LYS A 285 18.76 -13.44 -1.35
CA LYS A 285 17.56 -12.71 -1.79
C LYS A 285 16.98 -11.91 -0.65
N VAL A 286 16.39 -10.79 -1.02
CA VAL A 286 15.55 -10.03 -0.09
C VAL A 286 14.42 -10.92 0.40
N PHE A 287 14.17 -10.93 1.70
CA PHE A 287 13.19 -11.79 2.35
C PHE A 287 12.07 -10.97 2.97
N MET A 288 10.82 -11.33 2.68
CA MET A 288 9.63 -10.67 3.23
C MET A 288 8.60 -11.70 3.70
N MET A 289 8.09 -11.54 4.91
CA MET A 289 7.00 -12.35 5.43
C MET A 289 5.66 -11.78 4.97
N THR A 290 5.05 -12.34 3.95
CA THR A 290 3.75 -11.87 3.46
C THR A 290 2.58 -12.21 4.39
N GLU A 291 2.75 -13.24 5.25
CA GLU A 291 1.89 -13.52 6.40
C GLU A 291 2.73 -14.11 7.54
N PHE A 292 2.53 -13.64 8.78
CA PHE A 292 3.20 -14.23 9.93
C PHE A 292 2.43 -13.97 11.25
N LEU A 293 2.70 -14.80 12.26
CA LEU A 293 2.07 -14.78 13.59
C LEU A 293 0.54 -14.76 13.50
N HIS A 294 -0.02 -15.82 12.92
CA HIS A 294 -1.46 -16.02 12.85
C HIS A 294 -2.10 -16.05 14.24
N GLY A 295 -3.14 -15.24 14.44
CA GLY A 295 -3.76 -15.04 15.75
C GLY A 295 -4.20 -16.32 16.46
N LEU A 296 -4.69 -17.30 15.72
CA LEU A 296 -5.16 -18.59 16.28
C LEU A 296 -4.04 -19.62 16.46
N TYR A 297 -3.07 -19.67 15.55
CA TYR A 297 -2.13 -20.79 15.48
C TYR A 297 -0.78 -20.48 16.13
N ASP A 298 -0.32 -19.25 16.05
CA ASP A 298 0.96 -18.81 16.58
C ASP A 298 0.87 -18.21 17.99
N ARG A 299 -0.18 -18.53 18.73
CA ARG A 299 -0.46 -18.06 20.10
C ARG A 299 -0.62 -16.54 20.22
N GLY A 300 -1.20 -15.94 19.18
CA GLY A 300 -1.48 -14.52 19.14
C GLY A 300 -0.30 -13.66 18.68
N GLN A 301 -0.61 -12.63 17.94
CA GLN A 301 0.34 -11.75 17.27
C GLN A 301 1.28 -11.03 18.25
N GLY A 302 0.87 -10.84 19.49
CA GLY A 302 1.65 -10.13 20.49
C GLY A 302 2.74 -10.98 21.14
N ALA A 303 2.44 -12.23 21.47
CA ALA A 303 3.29 -13.05 22.32
C ALA A 303 4.65 -13.39 21.70
N GLY A 304 4.69 -13.70 20.40
CA GLY A 304 5.90 -14.08 19.67
C GLY A 304 6.62 -12.93 18.96
N LEU A 305 5.95 -11.78 18.77
CA LEU A 305 6.41 -10.73 17.89
C LEU A 305 7.81 -10.21 18.24
N LYS A 306 8.08 -9.87 19.49
CA LYS A 306 9.36 -9.30 19.89
C LYS A 306 10.54 -10.21 19.58
N GLY A 307 10.41 -11.49 19.92
CA GLY A 307 11.48 -12.47 19.71
C GLY A 307 11.72 -12.75 18.23
N LEU A 308 10.66 -13.00 17.48
CA LEU A 308 10.71 -13.25 16.04
C LEU A 308 11.26 -12.03 15.30
N TRP A 309 10.71 -10.85 15.55
CA TRP A 309 11.09 -9.60 14.89
C TRP A 309 12.56 -9.25 15.11
N SER A 310 13.04 -9.31 16.37
CA SER A 310 14.44 -9.02 16.70
C SER A 310 15.40 -9.97 15.97
N LYS A 311 15.02 -11.23 15.86
CA LYS A 311 15.83 -12.25 15.18
C LYS A 311 15.93 -11.99 13.68
N PHE A 312 14.81 -11.69 13.01
CA PHE A 312 14.80 -11.40 11.58
C PHE A 312 15.42 -10.04 11.23
N LYS A 313 15.11 -9.00 12.02
CA LYS A 313 15.66 -7.63 11.83
C LYS A 313 17.19 -7.58 11.87
N ALA A 314 17.83 -8.54 12.54
CA ALA A 314 19.29 -8.63 12.60
C ALA A 314 19.93 -8.96 11.24
N ASN A 315 19.18 -9.53 10.29
CA ASN A 315 19.70 -9.83 8.96
C ASN A 315 19.40 -8.67 7.99
N PRO A 316 20.42 -8.18 7.25
CA PRO A 316 20.25 -7.07 6.33
C PRO A 316 19.31 -7.37 5.14
N LEU A 317 19.09 -8.61 4.75
CA LEU A 317 18.19 -8.97 3.66
C LEU A 317 16.71 -8.99 4.08
N PHE A 318 16.40 -8.81 5.37
CA PHE A 318 15.03 -8.79 5.85
C PHE A 318 14.34 -7.46 5.52
N ALA A 319 13.30 -7.53 4.71
CA ALA A 319 12.50 -6.38 4.31
C ALA A 319 11.25 -6.15 5.19
N GLY A 320 11.04 -6.99 6.22
CA GLY A 320 9.88 -6.91 7.09
C GLY A 320 8.76 -7.88 6.72
N GLY A 321 7.52 -7.54 7.06
CA GLY A 321 6.39 -8.42 6.75
C GLY A 321 5.05 -7.92 7.26
N PHE A 322 4.02 -8.78 7.09
CA PHE A 322 2.62 -8.46 7.38
C PHE A 322 2.04 -9.48 8.37
N LEU A 323 1.62 -9.01 9.53
CA LEU A 323 0.93 -9.83 10.53
C LEU A 323 -0.40 -10.37 9.98
N TRP A 324 -0.82 -11.54 10.43
CA TRP A 324 -2.14 -12.09 10.17
C TRP A 324 -2.95 -12.11 11.46
N ALA A 325 -4.09 -11.42 11.62
CA ALA A 325 -4.66 -10.44 10.70
C ALA A 325 -5.11 -9.21 11.49
N TYR A 326 -5.71 -8.22 10.80
CA TYR A 326 -6.06 -6.94 11.42
C TYR A 326 -7.29 -7.04 12.32
N VAL A 327 -8.40 -7.58 11.82
CA VAL A 327 -9.71 -7.53 12.47
C VAL A 327 -10.33 -8.93 12.55
N ASP A 328 -11.01 -9.23 13.65
CA ASP A 328 -11.87 -10.40 13.74
C ASP A 328 -12.95 -10.35 12.66
N GLU A 329 -13.00 -11.39 11.83
CA GLU A 329 -13.91 -11.46 10.71
C GLU A 329 -15.27 -12.01 11.18
N ALA A 330 -16.16 -11.12 11.58
CA ALA A 330 -17.48 -11.49 12.06
C ALA A 330 -18.59 -10.72 11.35
N ILE A 331 -19.74 -11.37 11.17
CA ILE A 331 -20.94 -10.79 10.57
C ILE A 331 -22.13 -11.08 11.47
N ARG A 332 -22.95 -10.08 11.73
CA ARG A 332 -24.21 -10.25 12.48
C ARG A 332 -25.24 -10.91 11.57
N ARG A 333 -25.73 -12.05 11.99
CA ARG A 333 -26.79 -12.76 11.29
C ARG A 333 -28.11 -11.99 11.41
N THR A 334 -28.77 -11.77 10.28
CA THR A 334 -30.05 -11.03 10.24
C THR A 334 -31.22 -11.87 10.78
N ASP A 335 -31.12 -13.20 10.75
CA ASP A 335 -32.18 -14.12 11.21
C ASP A 335 -32.14 -14.35 12.74
N THR A 336 -30.98 -14.34 13.37
CA THR A 336 -30.81 -14.65 14.79
C THR A 336 -30.27 -13.47 15.61
N GLY A 337 -29.72 -12.45 14.98
CA GLY A 337 -29.00 -11.35 15.63
C GLY A 337 -27.66 -11.74 16.25
N GLN A 338 -27.24 -13.01 16.12
CA GLN A 338 -25.96 -13.49 16.64
C GLN A 338 -24.80 -13.17 15.72
N MET A 339 -23.62 -12.99 16.29
CA MET A 339 -22.37 -12.88 15.53
C MET A 339 -21.99 -14.24 14.96
N ASP A 340 -21.81 -14.30 13.64
CA ASP A 340 -21.25 -15.46 12.95
C ASP A 340 -19.76 -15.21 12.74
N THR A 341 -18.94 -16.00 13.41
CA THR A 341 -17.48 -15.93 13.39
C THR A 341 -16.86 -17.11 12.67
N TYR A 342 -17.64 -17.85 11.88
CA TYR A 342 -17.20 -19.11 11.25
C TYR A 342 -16.58 -20.07 12.27
N GLY A 343 -17.30 -20.29 13.36
CA GLY A 343 -16.82 -21.06 14.52
C GLY A 343 -15.63 -20.36 15.20
N PRO A 344 -14.54 -21.08 15.49
CA PRO A 344 -13.35 -20.51 16.12
C PRO A 344 -12.37 -19.86 15.13
N ASN A 345 -12.68 -19.79 13.83
CA ASN A 345 -11.67 -19.44 12.81
C ASN A 345 -11.53 -17.94 12.56
N ALA A 346 -12.61 -17.17 12.74
CA ALA A 346 -12.60 -15.75 12.45
C ALA A 346 -12.05 -14.84 13.58
N PRO A 347 -12.02 -15.22 14.88
CA PRO A 347 -11.38 -14.42 15.91
C PRO A 347 -9.85 -14.58 15.87
N ASP A 348 -9.20 -14.03 14.86
CA ASP A 348 -7.74 -14.04 14.65
C ASP A 348 -7.14 -12.64 14.46
N GLY A 349 -7.96 -11.61 14.68
CA GLY A 349 -7.59 -10.21 14.57
C GLY A 349 -6.72 -9.69 15.72
N ILE A 350 -6.05 -8.57 15.47
CA ILE A 350 -5.39 -7.74 16.50
C ILE A 350 -6.41 -6.83 17.17
N VAL A 351 -7.49 -6.55 16.49
CA VAL A 351 -8.66 -5.84 17.02
C VAL A 351 -9.92 -6.67 16.82
N GLY A 352 -10.86 -6.58 17.76
CA GLY A 352 -12.15 -7.22 17.66
C GLY A 352 -12.98 -6.73 16.47
N ALA A 353 -14.08 -7.44 16.19
CA ALA A 353 -14.93 -7.21 15.02
C ALA A 353 -15.45 -5.75 14.90
N ASN A 354 -15.75 -5.09 16.03
CA ASN A 354 -16.16 -3.68 16.06
C ASN A 354 -14.97 -2.71 16.27
N ARG A 355 -13.73 -3.18 16.07
CA ARG A 355 -12.46 -2.46 16.25
C ARG A 355 -12.14 -2.16 17.72
N GLU A 356 -12.52 -3.02 18.63
CA GLU A 356 -12.07 -3.00 20.01
C GLU A 356 -10.57 -3.31 20.07
N LYS A 357 -9.82 -2.53 20.83
CA LYS A 357 -8.38 -2.75 21.02
C LYS A 357 -8.16 -3.90 21.99
N GLU A 358 -7.57 -4.96 21.52
CA GLU A 358 -7.20 -6.11 22.31
C GLU A 358 -5.77 -6.03 22.88
N GLY A 359 -5.34 -7.02 23.66
CA GLY A 359 -4.00 -7.05 24.24
C GLY A 359 -2.89 -7.04 23.20
N SER A 360 -3.11 -7.74 22.08
CA SER A 360 -2.21 -7.77 20.91
C SER A 360 -1.97 -6.39 20.30
N PHE A 361 -2.99 -5.52 20.27
CA PHE A 361 -2.86 -4.14 19.78
C PHE A 361 -1.75 -3.38 20.54
N TYR A 362 -1.77 -3.45 21.87
CA TYR A 362 -0.80 -2.74 22.71
C TYR A 362 0.58 -3.36 22.62
N THR A 363 0.67 -4.69 22.49
CA THR A 363 1.96 -5.37 22.33
C THR A 363 2.61 -5.03 21.00
N VAL A 364 1.87 -5.03 19.90
CA VAL A 364 2.38 -4.65 18.58
C VAL A 364 2.84 -3.19 18.60
N ARG A 365 2.02 -2.29 19.16
CA ARG A 365 2.36 -0.87 19.32
C ARG A 365 3.67 -0.66 20.07
N GLU A 366 3.90 -1.41 21.14
CA GLU A 366 5.12 -1.34 21.96
C GLU A 366 6.34 -1.89 21.21
N VAL A 367 6.21 -3.10 20.65
CA VAL A 367 7.32 -3.77 19.95
C VAL A 367 7.78 -2.98 18.71
N TRP A 368 6.85 -2.35 18.01
CA TRP A 368 7.13 -1.56 16.81
C TRP A 368 7.23 -0.05 17.05
N SER A 369 7.28 0.36 18.32
CA SER A 369 7.52 1.78 18.65
C SER A 369 8.77 2.28 17.94
N PRO A 370 8.71 3.42 17.25
CA PRO A 370 9.89 3.99 16.60
C PRO A 370 10.86 4.64 17.62
N ILE A 371 10.42 4.86 18.85
CA ILE A 371 11.26 5.35 19.94
C ILE A 371 11.40 4.21 20.94
N GLN A 372 12.62 3.70 21.08
CA GLN A 372 12.94 2.62 22.00
C GLN A 372 13.79 3.13 23.15
N ILE A 373 13.34 2.88 24.38
CA ILE A 373 14.11 3.16 25.57
C ILE A 373 14.70 1.84 26.07
N ASN A 374 16.04 1.75 26.07
CA ASN A 374 16.68 0.52 26.51
C ASN A 374 16.42 0.26 27.99
N PRO A 375 16.14 -1.00 28.36
CA PRO A 375 15.94 -1.36 29.75
C PRO A 375 17.20 -1.05 30.56
N PHE A 376 17.03 -0.39 31.67
CA PHE A 376 18.09 -0.06 32.60
C PHE A 376 17.70 -0.49 34.02
N LYS A 377 18.70 -0.70 34.86
CA LYS A 377 18.49 -0.97 36.27
C LYS A 377 18.58 0.35 37.04
N ILE A 378 17.53 0.72 37.75
CA ILE A 378 17.58 1.83 38.70
C ILE A 378 18.33 1.33 39.92
N THR A 379 19.52 1.89 40.13
CA THR A 379 20.36 1.63 41.31
C THR A 379 20.53 2.94 42.09
N SER A 380 21.11 2.88 43.28
CA SER A 380 21.43 4.08 44.07
C SER A 380 22.37 5.06 43.37
N SER A 381 23.09 4.61 42.34
CA SER A 381 23.98 5.44 41.52
C SER A 381 23.35 5.90 40.19
N PHE A 382 22.07 5.62 39.94
CA PHE A 382 21.39 6.04 38.71
C PHE A 382 21.23 7.56 38.69
N LYS A 383 21.74 8.21 37.64
CA LYS A 383 21.76 9.70 37.49
C LYS A 383 20.59 10.25 36.65
N GLY A 384 19.65 9.40 36.22
CA GLY A 384 18.56 9.81 35.35
C GLY A 384 18.88 9.75 33.86
N ASP A 385 20.01 9.16 33.48
CA ASP A 385 20.40 9.03 32.06
C ASP A 385 19.72 7.81 31.41
N PHE A 386 19.10 8.04 30.25
CA PHE A 386 18.43 7.01 29.45
C PHE A 386 19.06 6.94 28.09
N TYR A 387 19.24 5.73 27.58
CA TYR A 387 19.59 5.51 26.19
C TYR A 387 18.31 5.39 25.38
N VAL A 388 18.13 6.29 24.41
CA VAL A 388 16.98 6.32 23.50
C VAL A 388 17.47 5.99 22.09
N ALA A 389 16.88 4.97 21.48
CA ALA A 389 17.14 4.62 20.07
C ALA A 389 16.02 5.18 19.18
N ASN A 390 16.42 5.73 18.04
CA ASN A 390 15.52 6.18 16.98
C ASN A 390 15.38 5.09 15.93
N ASP A 391 14.21 4.45 15.84
CA ASP A 391 13.83 3.47 14.84
C ASP A 391 12.90 4.05 13.76
N TYR A 392 12.72 5.38 13.71
CA TYR A 392 12.13 6.05 12.55
C TYR A 392 13.05 5.85 11.33
N LEU A 393 12.46 5.76 10.15
CA LEU A 393 13.19 5.59 8.91
C LEU A 393 13.46 6.94 8.21
N PHE A 394 12.55 7.88 8.34
CA PHE A 394 12.58 9.16 7.63
C PHE A 394 12.64 10.38 8.56
N SER A 395 12.39 10.22 9.85
CA SER A 395 12.34 11.32 10.82
C SER A 395 13.54 11.31 11.76
N ASN A 396 14.08 12.50 12.06
CA ASN A 396 15.08 12.69 13.10
C ASN A 396 14.39 13.14 14.39
N LEU A 397 14.81 12.60 15.55
CA LEU A 397 14.24 12.98 16.84
C LEU A 397 14.46 14.48 17.21
N SER A 398 15.44 15.14 16.59
CA SER A 398 15.62 16.60 16.73
C SER A 398 14.45 17.41 16.13
N GLU A 399 13.66 16.81 15.26
CA GLU A 399 12.47 17.41 14.63
C GLU A 399 11.20 17.18 15.46
N CYS A 400 11.27 16.29 16.46
CA CYS A 400 10.16 15.97 17.35
C CYS A 400 10.08 16.98 18.50
N ARG A 401 8.84 17.26 18.97
CA ARG A 401 8.56 18.12 20.11
C ARG A 401 7.99 17.32 21.28
#